data_129870681a3dc8c3d67d9d3229725c72
#
_entry.id   129870681a3dc8c3d67d9d3229725c72
#
_cell.length_a   1.000
_cell.length_b   1.000
_cell.length_c   1.000
_cell.angle_alpha   90.00
_cell.angle_beta   90.00
_cell.angle_gamma   90.00
#
_symmetry.space_group_name_H-M   'P 1'
#
loop_
_entity.id
_entity.type
_entity.pdbx_description
1 polymer ?
#
loop_
_entity_poly.entity_id
_entity_poly.type
_entity_poly.pdbx_seq_one_letter_code
_entity_poly.pdbx_strand_id
1 'polypeptide(L)'
;MKAMGLSRSQRQLLEELGDSYCANRIDGASCIYRDYGDHDVEICGGRTIRAPYHVFVWQKRPHMEIVERFLDLPHDGKQLAELLRQIAQKYDV
;
A
#
# COMPACT_ATOMS: atom_id res chain seq x y z
N MET A 1 -18.25 -2.95 -10.22
CA MET A 1 -17.98 -1.84 -9.32
C MET A 1 -16.61 -1.23 -9.57
N LYS A 2 -16.55 0.06 -9.55
CA LYS A 2 -15.28 0.75 -9.77
C LYS A 2 -14.43 0.73 -8.53
N ALA A 3 -13.15 0.49 -8.70
CA ALA A 3 -12.20 0.40 -7.59
C ALA A 3 -11.65 1.80 -7.27
N MET A 4 -12.53 2.77 -7.03
CA MET A 4 -12.17 4.09 -6.54
C MET A 4 -11.14 4.81 -7.42
N GLY A 5 -11.24 4.63 -8.73
CA GLY A 5 -10.33 5.29 -9.67
C GLY A 5 -8.93 4.69 -9.74
N LEU A 6 -8.76 3.46 -9.27
CA LEU A 6 -7.48 2.78 -9.37
C LEU A 6 -7.08 2.57 -10.83
N SER A 7 -5.78 2.68 -11.10
CA SER A 7 -5.24 2.32 -12.40
C SER A 7 -5.34 0.81 -12.60
N ARG A 8 -5.09 0.36 -13.84
CA ARG A 8 -5.07 -1.07 -14.14
C ARG A 8 -4.04 -1.81 -13.29
N SER A 9 -2.85 -1.23 -13.16
CA SER A 9 -1.78 -1.82 -12.35
C SER A 9 -2.17 -1.90 -10.88
N GLN A 10 -2.80 -0.85 -10.37
CA GLN A 10 -3.24 -0.84 -8.97
C GLN A 10 -4.34 -1.87 -8.71
N ARG A 11 -5.29 -2.01 -9.64
CA ARG A 11 -6.35 -3.01 -9.48
C ARG A 11 -5.79 -4.41 -9.50
N GLN A 12 -4.83 -4.68 -10.39
CA GLN A 12 -4.19 -5.98 -10.46
C GLN A 12 -3.44 -6.28 -9.18
N LEU A 13 -2.72 -5.30 -8.64
CA LEU A 13 -2.02 -5.45 -7.38
C LEU A 13 -2.99 -5.75 -6.24
N LEU A 14 -4.10 -5.03 -6.17
CA LEU A 14 -5.10 -5.24 -5.12
C LEU A 14 -5.68 -6.65 -5.18
N GLU A 15 -5.93 -7.17 -6.38
CA GLU A 15 -6.41 -8.53 -6.54
C GLU A 15 -5.38 -9.55 -6.05
N GLU A 16 -4.11 -9.31 -6.34
CA GLU A 16 -3.04 -10.21 -5.91
C GLU A 16 -2.84 -10.20 -4.41
N LEU A 17 -3.06 -9.05 -3.77
CA LEU A 17 -2.89 -8.91 -2.33
C LEU A 17 -4.04 -9.53 -1.53
N GLY A 18 -5.21 -9.63 -2.12
CA GLY A 18 -6.36 -10.28 -1.49
C GLY A 18 -7.13 -9.37 -0.55
N ASP A 19 -7.96 -10.00 0.30
CA ASP A 19 -8.96 -9.29 1.08
C ASP A 19 -8.40 -8.48 2.24
N SER A 20 -7.14 -8.67 2.59
CA SER A 20 -6.51 -7.92 3.68
C SER A 20 -6.24 -6.48 3.33
N TYR A 21 -6.24 -6.16 2.05
CA TYR A 21 -5.95 -4.82 1.55
C TYR A 21 -7.19 -4.26 0.90
N CYS A 22 -7.35 -2.94 0.96
CA CYS A 22 -8.46 -2.26 0.33
C CYS A 22 -8.00 -0.96 -0.31
N ALA A 23 -8.85 -0.44 -1.20
CA ALA A 23 -8.59 0.83 -1.86
C ALA A 23 -9.19 1.96 -1.06
N ASN A 24 -8.51 3.11 -1.04
CA ASN A 24 -9.02 4.29 -0.39
C ASN A 24 -8.50 5.53 -1.12
N ARG A 25 -9.17 6.64 -0.94
CA ARG A 25 -8.70 7.92 -1.46
C ARG A 25 -8.08 8.69 -0.30
N ILE A 26 -6.81 9.03 -0.47
CA ILE A 26 -6.06 9.79 0.52
C ILE A 26 -5.50 11.00 -0.20
N ASP A 27 -5.88 12.19 0.27
CA ASP A 27 -5.45 13.47 -0.32
C ASP A 27 -5.73 13.54 -1.82
N GLY A 28 -6.91 13.02 -2.24
CA GLY A 28 -7.31 13.08 -3.64
C GLY A 28 -6.69 12.02 -4.53
N ALA A 29 -5.82 11.17 -4.00
CA ALA A 29 -5.20 10.09 -4.76
C ALA A 29 -5.72 8.74 -4.29
N SER A 30 -5.85 7.79 -5.22
CA SER A 30 -6.27 6.43 -4.89
C SER A 30 -5.06 5.64 -4.44
N CYS A 31 -5.15 5.06 -3.25
CA CYS A 31 -4.09 4.27 -2.65
C CYS A 31 -4.66 2.93 -2.18
N ILE A 32 -3.77 1.97 -2.01
CA ILE A 32 -4.10 0.67 -1.44
C ILE A 32 -3.55 0.67 -0.02
N TYR A 33 -4.34 0.21 0.93
CA TYR A 33 -3.88 0.24 2.30
C TYR A 33 -4.36 -0.97 3.10
N ARG A 34 -3.69 -1.20 4.23
CA ARG A 34 -4.07 -2.20 5.20
C ARG A 34 -3.90 -1.63 6.60
N ASP A 35 -4.90 -1.88 7.46
CA ASP A 35 -4.94 -1.39 8.83
C ASP A 35 -4.50 -2.50 9.78
N TYR A 36 -3.43 -2.25 10.54
CA TYR A 36 -2.94 -3.18 11.55
C TYR A 36 -3.32 -2.75 12.98
N GLY A 37 -4.21 -1.79 13.12
CA GLY A 37 -4.59 -1.26 14.44
C GLY A 37 -3.83 0.00 14.77
N ASP A 38 -2.64 -0.13 15.34
CA ASP A 38 -1.81 1.04 15.67
C ASP A 38 -0.99 1.55 14.50
N HIS A 39 -0.92 0.78 13.43
CA HIS A 39 -0.16 1.14 12.22
C HIS A 39 -1.00 0.88 10.98
N ASP A 40 -0.75 1.69 9.95
CA ASP A 40 -1.31 1.47 8.62
C ASP A 40 -0.18 1.31 7.62
N VAL A 41 -0.40 0.45 6.62
CA VAL A 41 0.45 0.38 5.45
C VAL A 41 -0.29 1.02 4.29
N GLU A 42 0.35 1.95 3.61
CA GLU A 42 -0.21 2.66 2.48
C GLU A 42 0.66 2.44 1.25
N ILE A 43 0.07 1.96 0.17
CA ILE A 43 0.77 1.73 -1.10
C ILE A 43 0.25 2.75 -2.10
N CYS A 44 1.11 3.66 -2.50
CA CYS A 44 0.78 4.73 -3.43
C CYS A 44 1.57 4.57 -4.72
N GLY A 45 1.23 5.35 -5.73
CA GLY A 45 1.91 5.30 -7.01
C GLY A 45 1.34 4.22 -7.91
N GLY A 46 2.14 3.76 -8.88
CA GLY A 46 1.70 2.73 -9.80
C GLY A 46 0.55 3.15 -10.70
N ARG A 47 0.41 4.45 -10.97
CA ARG A 47 -0.70 4.96 -11.79
C ARG A 47 -0.61 4.51 -13.23
N THR A 48 0.60 4.23 -13.68
CA THR A 48 0.84 3.61 -14.99
C THR A 48 1.77 2.42 -14.76
N ILE A 49 1.93 1.61 -15.81
CA ILE A 49 2.79 0.43 -15.71
C ILE A 49 4.25 0.80 -15.47
N ARG A 50 4.64 2.04 -15.74
CA ARG A 50 6.02 2.50 -15.57
C ARG A 50 6.23 3.32 -14.29
N ALA A 51 5.15 3.79 -13.68
CA ALA A 51 5.28 4.61 -12.49
C ALA A 51 5.61 3.71 -11.29
N PRO A 52 6.59 4.08 -10.47
CA PRO A 52 6.97 3.26 -9.33
C PRO A 52 5.90 3.25 -8.26
N TYR A 53 5.95 2.24 -7.40
CA TYR A 53 5.15 2.21 -6.18
C TYR A 53 5.95 2.82 -5.04
N HIS A 54 5.23 3.39 -4.08
CA HIS A 54 5.80 3.89 -2.84
C HIS A 54 5.01 3.29 -1.70
N VAL A 55 5.70 2.77 -0.69
CA VAL A 55 5.05 2.16 0.47
C VAL A 55 5.40 2.98 1.70
N PHE A 56 4.39 3.34 2.46
CA PHE A 56 4.56 4.09 3.70
C PHE A 56 3.94 3.30 4.84
N VAL A 57 4.61 3.29 5.99
CA VAL A 57 4.05 2.76 7.22
C VAL A 57 3.77 3.94 8.13
N TRP A 58 2.52 4.07 8.55
CA TRP A 58 2.05 5.14 9.41
C TRP A 58 1.83 4.61 10.82
N GLN A 59 2.34 5.33 11.80
CA GLN A 59 1.97 5.14 13.18
C GLN A 59 0.78 6.04 13.48
N LYS A 60 -0.28 5.49 14.07
CA LYS A 60 -1.50 6.24 14.33
C LYS A 60 -1.57 6.83 15.72
N ARG A 61 -0.86 6.26 16.67
CA ARG A 61 -0.90 6.69 18.07
C ARG A 61 0.51 6.88 18.60
N PRO A 62 0.74 7.88 19.43
CA PRO A 62 -0.21 8.88 19.96
C PRO A 62 -0.64 9.92 18.92
N HIS A 63 0.04 10.02 17.79
CA HIS A 63 -0.33 10.89 16.67
C HIS A 63 0.14 10.27 15.36
N MET A 64 -0.46 10.74 14.28
CA MET A 64 -0.14 10.22 12.95
C MET A 64 1.24 10.68 12.53
N GLU A 65 2.09 9.73 12.17
CA GLU A 65 3.38 10.05 11.57
C GLU A 65 3.88 8.87 10.74
N ILE A 66 4.65 9.16 9.72
CA ILE A 66 5.27 8.14 8.88
C ILE A 66 6.50 7.62 9.62
N VAL A 67 6.54 6.31 9.88
CA VAL A 67 7.67 5.70 10.58
C VAL A 67 8.59 4.93 9.64
N GLU A 68 8.09 4.54 8.46
CA GLU A 68 8.92 3.88 7.44
C GLU A 68 8.49 4.33 6.06
N ARG A 69 9.47 4.46 5.16
CA ARG A 69 9.24 4.83 3.76
C ARG A 69 10.04 3.91 2.86
N PHE A 70 9.38 3.42 1.82
CA PHE A 70 10.02 2.60 0.79
C PHE A 70 9.63 3.21 -0.54
N LEU A 71 10.56 3.93 -1.17
CA LEU A 71 10.26 4.74 -2.34
C LEU A 71 10.79 4.09 -3.62
N ASP A 72 10.16 4.46 -4.74
CA ASP A 72 10.62 4.08 -6.08
C ASP A 72 10.71 2.57 -6.28
N LEU A 73 9.70 1.85 -5.78
CA LEU A 73 9.65 0.39 -5.90
C LEU A 73 9.18 -0.01 -7.30
N PRO A 74 9.86 -0.97 -7.93
CA PRO A 74 9.46 -1.41 -9.27
C PRO A 74 8.18 -2.22 -9.25
N HIS A 75 7.61 -2.41 -10.44
CA HIS A 75 6.43 -3.28 -10.62
C HIS A 75 6.89 -4.74 -10.63
N ASP A 76 7.44 -5.19 -9.52
CA ASP A 76 7.86 -6.56 -9.33
C ASP A 76 7.01 -7.15 -8.22
N GLY A 77 6.04 -7.99 -8.61
CA GLY A 77 5.09 -8.55 -7.65
C GLY A 77 5.74 -9.35 -6.54
N LYS A 78 6.83 -10.06 -6.85
CA LYS A 78 7.52 -10.85 -5.84
C LYS A 78 8.23 -9.97 -4.83
N GLN A 79 8.92 -8.93 -5.31
CA GLN A 79 9.65 -8.02 -4.45
C GLN A 79 8.68 -7.25 -3.56
N LEU A 80 7.59 -6.76 -4.12
CA LEU A 80 6.60 -6.03 -3.36
C LEU A 80 5.92 -6.92 -2.33
N ALA A 81 5.55 -8.15 -2.72
CA ALA A 81 4.94 -9.11 -1.79
C ALA A 81 5.87 -9.45 -0.64
N GLU A 82 7.16 -9.61 -0.92
CA GLU A 82 8.13 -9.89 0.14
C GLU A 82 8.25 -8.73 1.12
N LEU A 83 8.29 -7.49 0.61
CA LEU A 83 8.34 -6.32 1.46
C LEU A 83 7.10 -6.24 2.35
N LEU A 84 5.92 -6.44 1.76
CA LEU A 84 4.67 -6.38 2.52
C LEU A 84 4.58 -7.50 3.55
N ARG A 85 5.13 -8.66 3.25
CA ARG A 85 5.19 -9.77 4.21
C ARG A 85 6.08 -9.40 5.41
N GLN A 86 7.22 -8.77 5.16
CA GLN A 86 8.10 -8.31 6.24
C GLN A 86 7.43 -7.25 7.10
N ILE A 87 6.70 -6.35 6.49
CA ILE A 87 5.95 -5.32 7.21
C ILE A 87 4.88 -6.00 8.08
N ALA A 88 4.17 -6.99 7.53
CA ALA A 88 3.16 -7.72 8.30
C ALA A 88 3.77 -8.41 9.51
N GLN A 89 4.93 -9.02 9.35
CA GLN A 89 5.60 -9.68 10.48
C GLN A 89 5.96 -8.70 11.59
N LYS A 90 6.25 -7.46 11.22
CA LYS A 90 6.66 -6.44 12.18
C LYS A 90 5.48 -5.79 12.89
N TYR A 91 4.38 -5.58 12.20
CA TYR A 91 3.27 -4.76 12.69
C TYR A 91 1.97 -5.51 12.96
N ASP A 92 1.80 -6.68 12.37
CA ASP A 92 0.60 -7.50 12.59
C ASP A 92 0.85 -8.43 13.77
N VAL A 93 0.81 -7.86 14.95
CA VAL A 93 1.10 -8.60 16.20
C VAL A 93 -0.09 -8.63 17.12
#